data_12cdaf4a88afe3ef6d579859f70ba227
#
_entry.id   12cdaf4a88afe3ef6d579859f70ba227
#
_cell.length_a   1.000
_cell.length_b   1.000
_cell.length_c   1.000
_cell.angle_alpha   90.00
_cell.angle_beta   90.00
_cell.angle_gamma   90.00
#
_symmetry.space_group_name_H-M   'P 1'
#
loop_
_entity.id
_entity.type
_entity.pdbx_description
1 polymer ?
#
loop_
_entity_poly.entity_id
_entity_poly.type
_entity_poly.pdbx_seq_one_letter_code
_entity_poly.pdbx_strand_id
1 'polypeptide(L)'
;MLRRPGEHDEPHIKRLWSKTESRIWTVTLFSGTSVLYASRVALPICAAAIAKEFDWNKTDSGTVLSCFFWGYALTQLIAGGFADAFGGENVLPISSLVWIVLTFFTPQLFDFAYWSGLPLIVLLLTRILTGIGQAFHIPSMASMVSRHLTAADKGRVFGVILAGSHCGTVLAGSVGSILVEKYGWRALFQFVGVLSLLWYWCLHFVLSRSGYRQPLTPSSTESADLDKKDRPEQNGHISISGITIASSAVPWRALFRHPAFWAAAVAQYTGGNAYFTMFNWLPSYFHETFPKAQGIVYNVVPNLSIVFTSMVAPFLATRLLNSGKSMTLTRKIMEGVSLVGVAICLFVVPGTSSFVPALLVFSLAMACRGLHHGGVSVNPHDFAPHHTGAVFGIFNACGAITGFIGVYVAGHILDATNNNWSYVFIITGVQCIIGAVVYGRYGTGTKII
;
A
#
# COMPACT_ATOMS: atom_id res chain seq x y z
N MET A 1 -11.07 45.88 24.46
CA MET A 1 -12.30 45.55 23.74
C MET A 1 -12.89 44.32 24.39
N LEU A 2 -13.98 44.47 25.15
CA LEU A 2 -14.64 43.43 25.94
C LEU A 2 -15.43 42.53 25.00
N ARG A 3 -15.17 41.18 25.06
CA ARG A 3 -15.99 40.16 24.37
C ARG A 3 -17.43 40.24 24.88
N ARG A 4 -18.40 40.22 23.97
CA ARG A 4 -19.82 40.13 24.31
C ARG A 4 -20.12 38.76 24.90
N PRO A 5 -20.84 38.64 26.02
CA PRO A 5 -21.31 37.37 26.56
C PRO A 5 -22.51 36.90 25.70
N GLY A 6 -22.38 35.78 25.01
CA GLY A 6 -23.50 35.16 24.30
C GLY A 6 -23.16 34.47 22.95
N GLU A 7 -21.91 34.38 22.54
CA GLU A 7 -21.53 33.50 21.43
C GLU A 7 -21.43 32.08 21.96
N HIS A 8 -22.54 31.37 21.92
CA HIS A 8 -22.56 29.91 22.06
C HIS A 8 -21.75 29.34 20.88
N ASP A 9 -20.65 28.65 21.18
CA ASP A 9 -19.97 27.77 20.23
C ASP A 9 -21.02 26.79 19.70
N GLU A 10 -21.50 27.02 18.48
CA GLU A 10 -22.33 26.04 17.79
C GLU A 10 -21.52 24.73 17.68
N PRO A 11 -22.11 23.58 18.02
CA PRO A 11 -21.46 22.29 17.85
C PRO A 11 -21.07 22.17 16.37
N HIS A 12 -19.80 21.96 16.06
CA HIS A 12 -19.27 21.79 14.70
C HIS A 12 -20.02 20.66 14.03
N ILE A 13 -21.14 20.97 13.37
CA ILE A 13 -21.92 20.04 12.56
C ILE A 13 -20.94 19.50 11.52
N LYS A 14 -20.66 18.20 11.55
CA LYS A 14 -19.86 17.48 10.53
C LYS A 14 -20.46 17.79 9.15
N ARG A 15 -19.88 18.75 8.44
CA ARG A 15 -20.35 19.16 7.14
C ARG A 15 -20.08 18.04 6.14
N LEU A 16 -21.13 17.32 5.75
CA LEU A 16 -21.06 16.33 4.68
C LEU A 16 -20.81 17.02 3.34
N TRP A 17 -20.05 16.35 2.48
CA TRP A 17 -19.84 16.80 1.10
C TRP A 17 -21.18 16.77 0.33
N SER A 18 -21.43 17.85 -0.40
CA SER A 18 -22.48 17.84 -1.42
C SER A 18 -22.12 16.84 -2.53
N LYS A 19 -23.07 16.48 -3.39
CA LYS A 19 -22.82 15.56 -4.52
C LYS A 19 -21.69 16.07 -5.43
N THR A 20 -21.61 17.37 -5.65
CA THR A 20 -20.55 17.99 -6.48
C THR A 20 -19.20 17.97 -5.76
N GLU A 21 -19.16 18.33 -4.47
CA GLU A 21 -17.94 18.27 -3.66
C GLU A 21 -17.43 16.82 -3.59
N SER A 22 -18.31 15.86 -3.35
CA SER A 22 -17.94 14.43 -3.33
C SER A 22 -17.30 13.97 -4.63
N ARG A 23 -17.81 14.41 -5.79
CA ARG A 23 -17.19 14.09 -7.09
C ARG A 23 -15.81 14.74 -7.25
N ILE A 24 -15.68 16.02 -6.92
CA ILE A 24 -14.41 16.75 -7.00
C ILE A 24 -13.37 16.08 -6.10
N TRP A 25 -13.71 15.80 -4.84
CA TRP A 25 -12.83 15.13 -3.91
C TRP A 25 -12.48 13.71 -4.36
N THR A 26 -13.44 12.94 -4.88
CA THR A 26 -13.18 11.59 -5.41
C THR A 26 -12.15 11.64 -6.53
N VAL A 27 -12.28 12.55 -7.49
CA VAL A 27 -11.33 12.70 -8.61
C VAL A 27 -9.96 13.17 -8.10
N THR A 28 -9.93 14.14 -7.19
CA THR A 28 -8.68 14.66 -6.62
C THR A 28 -7.92 13.57 -5.84
N LEU A 29 -8.62 12.81 -5.00
CA LEU A 29 -7.99 11.73 -4.21
C LEU A 29 -7.62 10.52 -5.07
N PHE A 30 -8.44 10.17 -6.08
CA PHE A 30 -8.12 9.14 -7.07
C PHE A 30 -6.83 9.47 -7.85
N SER A 31 -6.74 10.70 -8.37
CA SER A 31 -5.54 11.13 -9.10
C SER A 31 -4.33 11.22 -8.18
N GLY A 32 -4.50 11.60 -6.90
CA GLY A 32 -3.45 11.56 -5.90
C GLY A 32 -2.92 10.14 -5.65
N THR A 33 -3.82 9.18 -5.50
CA THR A 33 -3.43 7.77 -5.38
C THR A 33 -2.71 7.28 -6.64
N SER A 34 -3.13 7.75 -7.82
CA SER A 34 -2.50 7.37 -9.09
C SER A 34 -1.05 7.88 -9.17
N VAL A 35 -0.81 9.15 -8.90
CA VAL A 35 0.57 9.70 -8.96
C VAL A 35 1.46 9.15 -7.83
N LEU A 36 0.89 8.85 -6.64
CA LEU A 36 1.61 8.18 -5.57
C LEU A 36 2.15 6.83 -6.01
N TYR A 37 1.29 5.99 -6.61
CA TYR A 37 1.70 4.66 -7.07
C TYR A 37 2.61 4.73 -8.30
N ALA A 38 2.43 5.69 -9.20
CA ALA A 38 3.38 5.95 -10.28
C ALA A 38 4.79 6.26 -9.72
N SER A 39 4.90 7.08 -8.69
CA SER A 39 6.15 7.39 -7.98
C SER A 39 6.76 6.13 -7.33
N ARG A 40 5.94 5.27 -6.77
CA ARG A 40 6.38 4.02 -6.11
C ARG A 40 6.93 3.00 -7.09
N VAL A 41 6.33 2.89 -8.27
CA VAL A 41 6.74 1.94 -9.33
C VAL A 41 7.93 2.46 -10.14
N ALA A 42 8.19 3.77 -10.15
CA ALA A 42 9.27 4.37 -10.94
C ALA A 42 10.64 3.74 -10.66
N LEU A 43 11.00 3.51 -9.39
CA LEU A 43 12.30 2.92 -9.07
C LEU A 43 12.44 1.45 -9.54
N PRO A 44 11.49 0.53 -9.30
CA PRO A 44 11.55 -0.81 -9.87
C PRO A 44 11.75 -0.84 -11.39
N ILE A 45 11.06 0.03 -12.14
CA ILE A 45 11.20 0.12 -13.60
C ILE A 45 12.60 0.59 -14.00
N CYS A 46 13.18 1.52 -13.23
CA CYS A 46 14.50 2.09 -13.49
C CYS A 46 15.65 1.26 -12.92
N ALA A 47 15.38 0.28 -12.04
CA ALA A 47 16.39 -0.38 -11.23
C ALA A 47 17.55 -0.97 -12.04
N ALA A 48 17.26 -1.63 -13.17
CA ALA A 48 18.30 -2.20 -14.02
C ALA A 48 19.20 -1.13 -14.68
N ALA A 49 18.60 -0.01 -15.14
CA ALA A 49 19.34 1.10 -15.74
C ALA A 49 20.22 1.82 -14.70
N ILE A 50 19.68 2.03 -13.51
CA ILE A 50 20.39 2.65 -12.38
C ILE A 50 21.55 1.75 -11.92
N ALA A 51 21.28 0.44 -11.74
CA ALA A 51 22.30 -0.53 -11.34
C ALA A 51 23.48 -0.57 -12.33
N LYS A 52 23.20 -0.48 -13.63
CA LYS A 52 24.23 -0.43 -14.66
C LYS A 52 25.04 0.87 -14.62
N GLU A 53 24.43 2.01 -14.34
CA GLU A 53 25.08 3.32 -14.30
C GLU A 53 25.99 3.46 -13.06
N PHE A 54 25.53 2.98 -11.92
CA PHE A 54 26.22 3.12 -10.63
C PHE A 54 26.96 1.86 -10.17
N ASP A 55 27.05 0.85 -11.04
CA ASP A 55 27.74 -0.42 -10.79
C ASP A 55 27.21 -1.15 -9.52
N TRP A 56 25.88 -1.15 -9.35
CA TRP A 56 25.25 -1.85 -8.23
C TRP A 56 25.22 -3.36 -8.45
N ASN A 57 25.58 -4.10 -7.41
CA ASN A 57 25.26 -5.51 -7.33
C ASN A 57 23.76 -5.74 -6.99
N LYS A 58 23.33 -6.99 -6.92
CA LYS A 58 21.94 -7.32 -6.60
C LYS A 58 21.57 -7.03 -5.15
N THR A 59 22.51 -7.13 -4.23
CA THR A 59 22.35 -6.75 -2.83
C THR A 59 22.09 -5.26 -2.69
N ASP A 60 22.86 -4.41 -3.39
CA ASP A 60 22.66 -2.96 -3.39
C ASP A 60 21.27 -2.61 -3.95
N SER A 61 20.93 -3.18 -5.10
CA SER A 61 19.63 -2.98 -5.73
C SER A 61 18.48 -3.40 -4.79
N GLY A 62 18.57 -4.58 -4.17
CA GLY A 62 17.59 -5.08 -3.20
C GLY A 62 17.49 -4.19 -1.97
N THR A 63 18.61 -3.68 -1.47
CA THR A 63 18.66 -2.76 -0.34
C THR A 63 17.93 -1.45 -0.67
N VAL A 64 18.25 -0.81 -1.79
CA VAL A 64 17.63 0.47 -2.20
C VAL A 64 16.14 0.31 -2.56
N LEU A 65 15.75 -0.81 -3.17
CA LEU A 65 14.35 -1.12 -3.44
C LEU A 65 13.55 -1.35 -2.15
N SER A 66 14.14 -2.04 -1.17
CA SER A 66 13.47 -2.44 0.07
C SER A 66 13.38 -1.33 1.11
N CYS A 67 14.36 -0.41 1.17
CA CYS A 67 14.45 0.58 2.25
C CYS A 67 13.28 1.60 2.25
N PHE A 68 12.59 1.77 1.13
CA PHE A 68 11.31 2.49 1.10
C PHE A 68 10.32 1.91 2.12
N PHE A 69 10.21 0.58 2.18
CA PHE A 69 9.27 -0.10 3.07
C PHE A 69 9.66 0.01 4.55
N TRP A 70 10.92 0.31 4.89
CA TRP A 70 11.33 0.55 6.27
C TRP A 70 10.63 1.79 6.83
N GLY A 71 10.72 2.91 6.12
CA GLY A 71 10.02 4.15 6.51
C GLY A 71 8.49 3.98 6.45
N TYR A 72 8.00 3.33 5.41
CA TYR A 72 6.58 3.11 5.20
C TYR A 72 5.95 2.26 6.32
N ALA A 73 6.53 1.09 6.66
CA ALA A 73 5.98 0.17 7.64
C ALA A 73 5.93 0.76 9.07
N LEU A 74 7.02 1.41 9.49
CA LEU A 74 7.09 2.05 10.81
C LEU A 74 6.08 3.19 10.94
N THR A 75 5.96 4.02 9.91
CA THR A 75 5.05 5.17 9.92
C THR A 75 3.59 4.76 9.79
N GLN A 76 3.30 3.67 9.07
CA GLN A 76 1.93 3.19 8.86
C GLN A 76 1.19 2.91 10.17
N LEU A 77 1.90 2.47 11.21
CA LEU A 77 1.30 2.18 12.53
C LEU A 77 0.74 3.43 13.22
N ILE A 78 1.37 4.58 13.01
CA ILE A 78 0.99 5.85 13.65
C ILE A 78 0.21 6.78 12.72
N ALA A 79 0.32 6.60 11.41
CA ALA A 79 -0.25 7.50 10.41
C ALA A 79 -1.77 7.63 10.51
N GLY A 80 -2.48 6.55 10.86
CA GLY A 80 -3.93 6.56 11.06
C GLY A 80 -4.33 7.46 12.23
N GLY A 81 -3.68 7.28 13.38
CA GLY A 81 -3.94 8.12 14.57
C GLY A 81 -3.63 9.59 14.33
N PHE A 82 -2.56 9.90 13.60
CA PHE A 82 -2.23 11.27 13.20
C PHE A 82 -3.30 11.87 12.27
N ALA A 83 -3.74 11.11 11.26
CA ALA A 83 -4.77 11.57 10.34
C ALA A 83 -6.11 11.82 11.04
N ASP A 84 -6.43 11.01 12.07
CA ASP A 84 -7.65 11.18 12.84
C ASP A 84 -7.54 12.33 13.85
N ALA A 85 -6.38 12.55 14.48
CA ALA A 85 -6.16 13.62 15.46
C ALA A 85 -6.08 15.00 14.80
N PHE A 86 -5.32 15.14 13.71
CA PHE A 86 -5.03 16.42 13.06
C PHE A 86 -5.90 16.72 11.83
N GLY A 87 -6.71 15.76 11.40
CA GLY A 87 -7.51 15.83 10.17
C GLY A 87 -6.71 15.47 8.92
N GLY A 88 -7.29 14.59 8.11
CA GLY A 88 -6.69 14.17 6.83
C GLY A 88 -6.42 15.35 5.90
N GLU A 89 -7.25 16.41 5.98
CA GLU A 89 -7.14 17.65 5.22
C GLU A 89 -5.85 18.43 5.49
N ASN A 90 -5.30 18.33 6.70
CA ASN A 90 -4.05 18.97 7.09
C ASN A 90 -2.84 18.06 6.87
N VAL A 91 -2.98 16.77 7.17
CA VAL A 91 -1.88 15.79 7.11
C VAL A 91 -1.52 15.45 5.65
N LEU A 92 -2.53 15.29 4.79
CA LEU A 92 -2.33 14.90 3.39
C LEU A 92 -1.43 15.86 2.60
N PRO A 93 -1.63 17.20 2.64
CA PRO A 93 -0.79 18.12 1.88
C PRO A 93 0.66 18.13 2.37
N ILE A 94 0.88 18.10 3.70
CA ILE A 94 2.24 18.14 4.28
C ILE A 94 3.01 16.88 3.89
N SER A 95 2.42 15.73 4.12
CA SER A 95 3.04 14.45 3.79
C SER A 95 3.26 14.28 2.29
N SER A 96 2.32 14.77 1.47
CA SER A 96 2.44 14.72 0.02
C SER A 96 3.59 15.57 -0.50
N LEU A 97 3.78 16.78 0.03
CA LEU A 97 4.89 17.65 -0.36
C LEU A 97 6.25 16.95 -0.16
N VAL A 98 6.42 16.26 0.98
CA VAL A 98 7.67 15.54 1.29
C VAL A 98 8.01 14.51 0.21
N TRP A 99 7.10 13.56 -0.07
CA TRP A 99 7.41 12.51 -1.04
C TRP A 99 7.45 13.02 -2.49
N ILE A 100 6.71 14.09 -2.83
CA ILE A 100 6.75 14.70 -4.17
C ILE A 100 8.11 15.33 -4.44
N VAL A 101 8.59 16.14 -3.49
CA VAL A 101 9.91 16.79 -3.60
C VAL A 101 11.01 15.72 -3.71
N LEU A 102 10.98 14.72 -2.86
CA LEU A 102 11.96 13.63 -2.90
C LEU A 102 11.88 12.84 -4.21
N THR A 103 10.68 12.60 -4.76
CA THR A 103 10.53 11.91 -6.05
C THR A 103 11.10 12.74 -7.19
N PHE A 104 10.77 14.04 -7.25
CA PHE A 104 11.27 14.93 -8.31
C PHE A 104 12.80 15.06 -8.29
N PHE A 105 13.37 15.20 -7.10
CA PHE A 105 14.84 15.35 -6.91
C PHE A 105 15.58 14.02 -6.78
N THR A 106 14.91 12.87 -6.94
CA THR A 106 15.58 11.56 -6.84
C THR A 106 16.83 11.47 -7.74
N PRO A 107 16.82 11.90 -9.02
CA PRO A 107 18.01 11.85 -9.86
C PRO A 107 19.17 12.67 -9.27
N GLN A 108 18.91 13.91 -8.86
CA GLN A 108 19.91 14.80 -8.29
C GLN A 108 20.44 14.31 -6.94
N LEU A 109 19.58 13.69 -6.14
CA LEU A 109 19.96 13.08 -4.86
C LEU A 109 20.85 11.85 -5.07
N PHE A 110 20.62 11.08 -6.14
CA PHE A 110 21.46 9.95 -6.51
C PHE A 110 22.84 10.44 -6.98
N ASP A 111 22.88 11.42 -7.87
CA ASP A 111 24.14 12.03 -8.31
C ASP A 111 24.92 12.64 -7.13
N PHE A 112 24.23 13.34 -6.22
CA PHE A 112 24.83 13.90 -4.99
C PHE A 112 25.36 12.81 -4.05
N ALA A 113 24.66 11.68 -3.93
CA ALA A 113 25.08 10.57 -3.09
C ALA A 113 26.48 10.05 -3.48
N TYR A 114 26.69 9.89 -4.77
CA TYR A 114 28.00 9.45 -5.30
C TYR A 114 29.07 10.54 -5.20
N TRP A 115 28.70 11.80 -5.45
CA TRP A 115 29.62 12.93 -5.28
C TRP A 115 30.08 13.11 -3.82
N SER A 116 29.21 12.85 -2.85
CA SER A 116 29.50 12.99 -1.41
C SER A 116 30.45 11.92 -0.85
N GLY A 117 30.69 10.84 -1.59
CA GLY A 117 31.48 9.68 -1.12
C GLY A 117 30.71 8.78 -0.11
N LEU A 118 29.43 9.04 0.15
CA LEU A 118 28.56 8.27 1.05
C LEU A 118 27.29 7.81 0.34
N PRO A 119 27.40 7.11 -0.82
CA PRO A 119 26.26 6.85 -1.68
C PRO A 119 25.14 6.08 -0.96
N LEU A 120 25.48 5.01 -0.26
CA LEU A 120 24.50 4.16 0.39
C LEU A 120 23.66 4.91 1.43
N ILE A 121 24.30 5.73 2.26
CA ILE A 121 23.60 6.47 3.34
C ILE A 121 22.59 7.46 2.75
N VAL A 122 22.98 8.26 1.76
CA VAL A 122 22.11 9.26 1.14
C VAL A 122 20.94 8.59 0.42
N LEU A 123 21.21 7.51 -0.31
CA LEU A 123 20.16 6.75 -1.01
C LEU A 123 19.15 6.13 -0.04
N LEU A 124 19.65 5.48 1.03
CA LEU A 124 18.77 4.90 2.05
C LEU A 124 17.90 5.96 2.72
N LEU A 125 18.50 7.08 3.16
CA LEU A 125 17.74 8.18 3.77
C LEU A 125 16.67 8.74 2.83
N THR A 126 17.01 8.98 1.56
CA THR A 126 16.05 9.45 0.55
C THR A 126 14.87 8.52 0.41
N ARG A 127 15.12 7.21 0.33
CA ARG A 127 14.08 6.20 0.17
C ARG A 127 13.24 6.03 1.43
N ILE A 128 13.86 5.99 2.61
CA ILE A 128 13.16 5.92 3.90
C ILE A 128 12.25 7.12 4.09
N LEU A 129 12.73 8.34 3.84
CA LEU A 129 11.94 9.58 3.94
C LEU A 129 10.78 9.59 2.93
N THR A 130 11.00 9.10 1.70
CA THR A 130 9.92 8.91 0.72
C THR A 130 8.86 7.94 1.25
N GLY A 131 9.28 6.83 1.87
CA GLY A 131 8.38 5.87 2.51
C GLY A 131 7.56 6.48 3.65
N ILE A 132 8.19 7.26 4.52
CA ILE A 132 7.54 8.00 5.60
C ILE A 132 6.48 8.95 5.03
N GLY A 133 6.83 9.78 4.05
CA GLY A 133 5.88 10.72 3.42
C GLY A 133 4.69 10.00 2.80
N GLN A 134 4.92 8.89 2.09
CA GLN A 134 3.86 8.13 1.43
C GLN A 134 2.95 7.36 2.41
N ALA A 135 3.44 7.00 3.60
CA ALA A 135 2.66 6.21 4.56
C ALA A 135 1.42 6.95 5.10
N PHE A 136 1.46 8.27 5.16
CA PHE A 136 0.33 9.09 5.61
C PHE A 136 -0.79 9.23 4.57
N HIS A 137 -0.52 8.96 3.29
CA HIS A 137 -1.44 9.31 2.20
C HIS A 137 -2.79 8.57 2.31
N ILE A 138 -2.77 7.24 2.37
CA ILE A 138 -4.01 6.43 2.43
C ILE A 138 -4.78 6.65 3.73
N PRO A 139 -4.15 6.66 4.93
CA PRO A 139 -4.85 6.98 6.17
C PRO A 139 -5.49 8.36 6.17
N SER A 140 -4.81 9.38 5.63
CA SER A 140 -5.38 10.74 5.52
C SER A 140 -6.61 10.78 4.63
N MET A 141 -6.57 10.09 3.48
CA MET A 141 -7.75 9.98 2.60
C MET A 141 -8.89 9.22 3.27
N ALA A 142 -8.59 8.14 4.01
CA ALA A 142 -9.59 7.38 4.76
C ALA A 142 -10.26 8.23 5.83
N SER A 143 -9.49 9.04 6.57
CA SER A 143 -9.99 9.99 7.56
C SER A 143 -10.91 11.02 6.92
N MET A 144 -10.51 11.65 5.80
CA MET A 144 -11.35 12.60 5.06
C MET A 144 -12.67 11.97 4.60
N VAL A 145 -12.62 10.81 3.95
CA VAL A 145 -13.80 10.07 3.48
C VAL A 145 -14.72 9.71 4.66
N SER A 146 -14.14 9.31 5.79
CA SER A 146 -14.92 8.93 6.98
C SER A 146 -15.65 10.11 7.63
N ARG A 147 -15.09 11.31 7.53
CA ARG A 147 -15.66 12.51 8.15
C ARG A 147 -16.76 13.16 7.30
N HIS A 148 -16.61 13.11 5.97
CA HIS A 148 -17.43 13.92 5.06
C HIS A 148 -18.45 13.13 4.23
N LEU A 149 -18.48 11.80 4.33
CA LEU A 149 -19.41 10.96 3.59
C LEU A 149 -20.32 10.14 4.52
N THR A 150 -21.52 9.81 4.02
CA THR A 150 -22.46 8.91 4.69
C THR A 150 -21.92 7.47 4.72
N ALA A 151 -22.38 6.66 5.66
CA ALA A 151 -21.96 5.25 5.77
C ALA A 151 -22.21 4.46 4.47
N ALA A 152 -23.26 4.79 3.72
CA ALA A 152 -23.62 4.15 2.46
C ALA A 152 -22.62 4.46 1.32
N ASP A 153 -22.08 5.68 1.29
CA ASP A 153 -21.21 6.15 0.20
C ASP A 153 -19.72 5.92 0.47
N LYS A 154 -19.29 5.84 1.75
CA LYS A 154 -17.89 5.69 2.15
C LYS A 154 -17.16 4.56 1.42
N GLY A 155 -17.72 3.36 1.46
CA GLY A 155 -17.09 2.18 0.86
C GLY A 155 -16.92 2.30 -0.64
N ARG A 156 -17.95 2.82 -1.33
CA ARG A 156 -17.91 3.02 -2.78
C ARG A 156 -16.88 4.06 -3.19
N VAL A 157 -16.90 5.22 -2.56
CA VAL A 157 -15.96 6.31 -2.89
C VAL A 157 -14.53 5.92 -2.58
N PHE A 158 -14.30 5.32 -1.41
CA PHE A 158 -12.96 4.87 -1.03
C PHE A 158 -12.42 3.77 -1.96
N GLY A 159 -13.26 2.84 -2.39
CA GLY A 159 -12.91 1.82 -3.38
C GLY A 159 -12.48 2.43 -4.71
N VAL A 160 -13.20 3.47 -5.20
CA VAL A 160 -12.81 4.20 -6.41
C VAL A 160 -11.46 4.90 -6.22
N ILE A 161 -11.25 5.57 -5.08
CA ILE A 161 -9.97 6.25 -4.77
C ILE A 161 -8.81 5.25 -4.79
N LEU A 162 -8.97 4.08 -4.17
CA LEU A 162 -7.93 3.04 -4.14
C LEU A 162 -7.65 2.45 -5.53
N ALA A 163 -8.63 2.40 -6.43
CA ALA A 163 -8.41 1.96 -7.81
C ALA A 163 -7.41 2.86 -8.56
N GLY A 164 -7.21 4.10 -8.12
CA GLY A 164 -6.14 4.97 -8.60
C GLY A 164 -4.75 4.35 -8.51
N SER A 165 -4.50 3.47 -7.53
CA SER A 165 -3.23 2.75 -7.40
C SER A 165 -2.86 1.95 -8.66
N HIS A 166 -3.84 1.30 -9.22
CA HIS A 166 -3.68 0.53 -10.44
C HIS A 166 -3.45 1.43 -11.68
N CYS A 167 -4.20 2.54 -11.77
CA CYS A 167 -3.98 3.52 -12.82
C CYS A 167 -2.55 4.08 -12.79
N GLY A 168 -2.05 4.41 -11.59
CA GLY A 168 -0.68 4.89 -11.42
C GLY A 168 0.38 3.87 -11.82
N THR A 169 0.18 2.60 -11.44
CA THR A 169 1.08 1.50 -11.82
C THR A 169 1.11 1.31 -13.33
N VAL A 170 -0.04 1.32 -14.00
CA VAL A 170 -0.13 1.20 -15.46
C VAL A 170 0.47 2.42 -16.16
N LEU A 171 0.24 3.62 -15.64
CA LEU A 171 0.84 4.86 -16.17
C LEU A 171 2.37 4.81 -16.14
N ALA A 172 2.94 4.45 -14.98
CA ALA A 172 4.40 4.33 -14.85
C ALA A 172 4.95 3.18 -15.69
N GLY A 173 4.26 2.04 -15.74
CA GLY A 173 4.63 0.90 -16.57
C GLY A 173 4.60 1.19 -18.08
N SER A 174 3.65 1.98 -18.55
CA SER A 174 3.50 2.32 -19.97
C SER A 174 4.35 3.52 -20.37
N VAL A 175 3.95 4.72 -19.95
CA VAL A 175 4.66 5.96 -20.30
C VAL A 175 6.09 5.95 -19.72
N GLY A 176 6.25 5.42 -18.51
CA GLY A 176 7.54 5.34 -17.86
C GLY A 176 8.54 4.47 -18.61
N SER A 177 8.13 3.30 -19.10
CA SER A 177 9.02 2.43 -19.89
C SER A 177 9.50 3.12 -21.17
N ILE A 178 8.61 3.86 -21.85
CA ILE A 178 8.98 4.64 -23.05
C ILE A 178 9.97 5.77 -22.70
N LEU A 179 9.74 6.45 -21.57
CA LEU A 179 10.63 7.52 -21.13
C LEU A 179 12.02 6.98 -20.76
N VAL A 180 12.09 5.85 -20.07
CA VAL A 180 13.36 5.22 -19.69
C VAL A 180 14.14 4.79 -20.94
N GLU A 181 13.47 4.20 -21.92
CA GLU A 181 14.09 3.73 -23.15
C GLU A 181 14.65 4.89 -24.02
N LYS A 182 13.89 6.01 -24.14
CA LYS A 182 14.25 7.13 -25.02
C LYS A 182 15.11 8.20 -24.35
N TYR A 183 14.88 8.49 -23.09
CA TYR A 183 15.45 9.64 -22.37
C TYR A 183 16.21 9.25 -21.09
N GLY A 184 16.27 7.96 -20.79
CA GLY A 184 16.92 7.44 -19.60
C GLY A 184 16.05 7.51 -18.34
N TRP A 185 16.53 6.87 -17.25
CA TRP A 185 15.78 6.70 -16.02
C TRP A 185 15.46 8.01 -15.28
N ARG A 186 16.32 9.04 -15.44
CA ARG A 186 16.10 10.37 -14.83
C ARG A 186 14.81 11.03 -15.32
N ALA A 187 14.49 10.85 -16.59
CA ALA A 187 13.29 11.42 -17.19
C ALA A 187 12.00 10.89 -16.58
N LEU A 188 11.95 9.61 -16.17
CA LEU A 188 10.78 9.03 -15.50
C LEU A 188 10.52 9.70 -14.15
N PHE A 189 11.54 9.87 -13.31
CA PHE A 189 11.38 10.52 -12.00
C PHE A 189 10.95 11.99 -12.14
N GLN A 190 11.53 12.71 -13.09
CA GLN A 190 11.14 14.11 -13.36
C GLN A 190 9.72 14.20 -13.87
N PHE A 191 9.32 13.33 -14.80
CA PHE A 191 7.95 13.27 -15.30
C PHE A 191 6.93 13.00 -14.20
N VAL A 192 7.17 11.96 -13.40
CA VAL A 192 6.28 11.62 -12.28
C VAL A 192 6.29 12.72 -11.21
N GLY A 193 7.45 13.32 -10.94
CA GLY A 193 7.58 14.44 -10.01
C GLY A 193 6.77 15.66 -10.45
N VAL A 194 6.88 16.06 -11.74
CA VAL A 194 6.08 17.17 -12.30
C VAL A 194 4.58 16.86 -12.24
N LEU A 195 4.18 15.65 -12.63
CA LEU A 195 2.78 15.24 -12.57
C LEU A 195 2.24 15.28 -11.13
N SER A 196 3.06 14.88 -10.17
CA SER A 196 2.71 14.93 -8.74
C SER A 196 2.64 16.35 -8.20
N LEU A 197 3.50 17.27 -8.66
CA LEU A 197 3.44 18.70 -8.32
C LEU A 197 2.17 19.35 -8.89
N LEU A 198 1.79 19.02 -10.12
CA LEU A 198 0.53 19.49 -10.71
C LEU A 198 -0.67 19.00 -9.90
N TRP A 199 -0.67 17.72 -9.51
CA TRP A 199 -1.70 17.19 -8.62
C TRP A 199 -1.71 17.90 -7.26
N TYR A 200 -0.56 18.15 -6.66
CA TYR A 200 -0.44 18.86 -5.38
C TYR A 200 -1.04 20.26 -5.46
N TRP A 201 -0.81 20.96 -6.56
CA TRP A 201 -1.40 22.26 -6.80
C TRP A 201 -2.93 22.19 -6.93
N CYS A 202 -3.45 21.20 -7.65
CA CYS A 202 -4.90 20.92 -7.70
C CYS A 202 -5.48 20.62 -6.32
N LEU A 203 -4.80 19.78 -5.52
CA LEU A 203 -5.21 19.48 -4.13
C LEU A 203 -5.29 20.75 -3.30
N HIS A 204 -4.27 21.60 -3.37
CA HIS A 204 -4.22 22.85 -2.63
C HIS A 204 -5.32 23.83 -3.06
N PHE A 205 -5.63 23.87 -4.34
CA PHE A 205 -6.72 24.67 -4.88
C PHE A 205 -8.09 24.17 -4.38
N VAL A 206 -8.34 22.88 -4.38
CA VAL A 206 -9.57 22.29 -3.86
C VAL A 206 -9.72 22.53 -2.36
N LEU A 207 -8.63 22.37 -1.59
CA LEU A 207 -8.60 22.66 -0.15
C LEU A 207 -8.90 24.12 0.16
N SER A 208 -8.32 25.06 -0.61
CA SER A 208 -8.54 26.50 -0.37
C SER A 208 -9.98 26.93 -0.65
N ARG A 209 -10.67 26.28 -1.59
CA ARG A 209 -12.06 26.56 -1.92
C ARG A 209 -13.06 25.92 -0.97
N SER A 210 -12.70 24.79 -0.37
CA SER A 210 -13.62 24.02 0.47
C SER A 210 -13.76 24.55 1.90
N GLY A 211 -12.89 25.44 2.35
CA GLY A 211 -12.94 26.04 3.70
C GLY A 211 -12.64 25.06 4.85
N TYR A 212 -12.12 23.88 4.56
CA TYR A 212 -11.88 22.80 5.54
C TYR A 212 -10.56 22.94 6.32
N ARG A 213 -9.80 24.02 6.20
CA ARG A 213 -8.59 24.20 7.00
C ARG A 213 -8.96 24.42 8.48
N GLN A 214 -8.82 23.37 9.27
CA GLN A 214 -8.82 23.50 10.73
C GLN A 214 -7.44 24.00 11.21
N PRO A 215 -7.37 24.77 12.32
CA PRO A 215 -6.10 25.06 12.98
C PRO A 215 -5.41 23.74 13.37
N LEU A 216 -4.08 23.69 13.28
CA LEU A 216 -3.24 22.52 13.65
C LEU A 216 -3.24 22.23 15.17
N THR A 217 -4.26 22.63 15.89
CA THR A 217 -4.44 22.30 17.31
C THR A 217 -5.19 20.99 17.43
N PRO A 218 -4.68 20.03 18.21
CA PRO A 218 -5.41 18.78 18.49
C PRO A 218 -6.78 19.11 19.09
N SER A 219 -7.85 18.54 18.56
CA SER A 219 -9.20 18.70 19.12
C SER A 219 -9.30 17.94 20.45
N SER A 220 -8.73 18.52 21.50
CA SER A 220 -8.71 17.94 22.85
C SER A 220 -10.03 18.12 23.62
N THR A 221 -11.06 18.72 23.00
CA THR A 221 -12.24 19.17 23.75
C THR A 221 -13.53 18.36 23.46
N GLU A 222 -13.59 17.58 22.40
CA GLU A 222 -14.87 16.94 22.01
C GLU A 222 -15.11 15.52 22.57
N SER A 223 -14.08 14.85 23.07
CA SER A 223 -14.22 13.54 23.71
C SER A 223 -14.53 13.59 25.21
N ALA A 224 -14.38 14.74 25.85
CA ALA A 224 -14.52 14.85 27.29
C ALA A 224 -15.97 15.05 27.80
N ASP A 225 -16.85 15.61 26.97
CA ASP A 225 -18.21 15.99 27.42
C ASP A 225 -19.31 14.97 27.07
N LEU A 226 -19.09 14.06 26.12
CA LEU A 226 -20.07 13.02 25.76
C LEU A 226 -19.93 11.74 26.60
N ASP A 227 -18.82 11.52 27.27
CA ASP A 227 -18.51 10.28 28.03
C ASP A 227 -18.74 10.41 29.55
N LYS A 228 -19.19 11.58 30.05
CA LYS A 228 -19.39 11.79 31.48
C LYS A 228 -20.70 11.28 32.06
N LYS A 229 -21.60 10.78 31.22
CA LYS A 229 -22.95 10.48 31.71
C LYS A 229 -23.26 8.99 31.95
N ASP A 230 -22.58 8.04 31.35
CA ASP A 230 -22.89 6.61 31.62
C ASP A 230 -21.73 5.66 31.21
N ARG A 231 -20.69 5.48 32.03
CA ARG A 231 -19.85 4.25 31.98
C ARG A 231 -18.99 4.05 33.26
N PRO A 232 -18.87 2.79 33.73
CA PRO A 232 -17.95 2.45 34.82
C PRO A 232 -16.50 2.45 34.34
N GLU A 233 -15.59 2.89 35.22
CA GLU A 233 -14.14 3.00 35.01
C GLU A 233 -13.51 1.69 34.57
N GLN A 234 -12.86 1.66 33.41
CA GLN A 234 -11.83 0.67 33.09
C GLN A 234 -10.62 1.37 32.46
N ASN A 235 -9.52 1.28 33.21
CA ASN A 235 -8.23 1.91 32.94
C ASN A 235 -7.50 1.30 31.74
N GLY A 236 -7.01 2.17 30.86
CA GLY A 236 -6.06 1.84 29.79
C GLY A 236 -5.63 3.10 29.03
N HIS A 237 -4.89 4.00 29.69
CA HIS A 237 -4.35 5.19 29.06
C HIS A 237 -2.87 4.99 28.66
N ILE A 238 -2.56 5.11 27.36
CA ILE A 238 -1.18 5.35 26.90
C ILE A 238 -1.10 6.82 26.51
N SER A 239 -0.40 7.60 27.33
CA SER A 239 -0.14 9.03 27.07
C SER A 239 1.26 9.20 26.51
N ILE A 240 1.37 9.70 25.30
CA ILE A 240 2.63 10.23 24.76
C ILE A 240 2.42 11.73 24.63
N SER A 241 3.06 12.51 25.53
CA SER A 241 3.13 13.99 25.52
C SER A 241 1.82 14.72 25.22
N GLY A 242 0.75 14.44 25.95
CA GLY A 242 -0.50 15.22 25.89
C GLY A 242 -1.49 14.83 24.80
N ILE A 243 -1.21 13.80 23.99
CA ILE A 243 -2.16 13.23 23.03
C ILE A 243 -2.80 11.98 23.66
N THR A 244 -4.00 12.15 24.21
CA THR A 244 -4.80 11.01 24.67
C THR A 244 -5.49 10.38 23.45
N ILE A 245 -4.94 9.30 22.91
CA ILE A 245 -5.64 8.49 21.93
C ILE A 245 -6.67 7.66 22.71
N ALA A 246 -7.93 8.03 22.64
CA ALA A 246 -9.03 7.21 23.15
C ALA A 246 -9.11 5.95 22.27
N SER A 247 -8.35 4.92 22.65
CA SER A 247 -8.47 3.58 22.12
C SER A 247 -9.69 2.95 22.78
N SER A 248 -10.79 2.77 22.06
CA SER A 248 -11.76 1.74 22.43
C SER A 248 -10.93 0.47 22.58
N ALA A 249 -10.92 -0.10 23.79
CA ALA A 249 -9.99 -1.16 24.14
C ALA A 249 -10.20 -2.40 23.26
N VAL A 250 -9.45 -2.47 22.16
CA VAL A 250 -9.44 -3.65 21.29
C VAL A 250 -8.98 -4.84 22.13
N PRO A 251 -9.70 -5.93 22.21
CA PRO A 251 -9.31 -7.08 23.01
C PRO A 251 -8.16 -7.87 22.33
N TRP A 252 -7.01 -7.23 22.18
CA TRP A 252 -5.82 -7.78 21.51
C TRP A 252 -5.41 -9.15 22.02
N ARG A 253 -5.53 -9.38 23.33
CA ARG A 253 -5.15 -10.65 23.95
C ARG A 253 -6.03 -11.81 23.45
N ALA A 254 -7.31 -11.58 23.22
CA ALA A 254 -8.22 -12.58 22.67
C ALA A 254 -7.87 -12.86 21.20
N LEU A 255 -7.63 -11.80 20.41
CA LEU A 255 -7.28 -11.91 19.00
C LEU A 255 -5.96 -12.67 18.81
N PHE A 256 -4.88 -12.29 19.52
CA PHE A 256 -3.55 -12.92 19.38
C PHE A 256 -3.47 -14.35 19.92
N ARG A 257 -4.41 -14.76 20.76
CA ARG A 257 -4.51 -16.15 21.22
C ARG A 257 -5.22 -17.06 20.21
N HIS A 258 -5.93 -16.48 19.26
CA HIS A 258 -6.71 -17.27 18.33
C HIS A 258 -5.85 -17.75 17.15
N PRO A 259 -5.78 -19.07 16.87
CA PRO A 259 -4.90 -19.61 15.81
C PRO A 259 -5.25 -19.10 14.41
N ALA A 260 -6.54 -18.81 14.14
CA ALA A 260 -6.97 -18.29 12.85
C ALA A 260 -6.39 -16.89 12.54
N PHE A 261 -6.14 -16.06 13.56
CA PHE A 261 -5.48 -14.78 13.37
C PHE A 261 -4.07 -14.97 12.81
N TRP A 262 -3.28 -15.85 13.42
CA TRP A 262 -1.92 -16.14 12.96
C TRP A 262 -1.90 -16.83 11.60
N ALA A 263 -2.86 -17.70 11.33
CA ALA A 263 -2.99 -18.32 10.01
C ALA A 263 -3.26 -17.27 8.92
N ALA A 264 -4.12 -16.31 9.18
CA ALA A 264 -4.38 -15.20 8.27
C ALA A 264 -3.15 -14.27 8.14
N ALA A 265 -2.43 -14.00 9.24
CA ALA A 265 -1.20 -13.22 9.22
C ALA A 265 -0.09 -13.91 8.39
N VAL A 266 0.06 -15.24 8.51
CA VAL A 266 1.01 -16.01 7.69
C VAL A 266 0.62 -15.98 6.21
N ALA A 267 -0.66 -16.16 5.88
CA ALA A 267 -1.12 -16.06 4.50
C ALA A 267 -0.94 -14.65 3.92
N GLN A 268 -1.21 -13.60 4.72
CA GLN A 268 -0.95 -12.21 4.37
C GLN A 268 0.54 -11.97 4.12
N TYR A 269 1.40 -12.51 4.99
CA TYR A 269 2.85 -12.40 4.86
C TYR A 269 3.33 -13.09 3.58
N THR A 270 3.02 -14.37 3.38
CA THR A 270 3.54 -15.13 2.25
C THR A 270 3.03 -14.62 0.90
N GLY A 271 1.74 -14.29 0.80
CA GLY A 271 1.16 -13.70 -0.40
C GLY A 271 1.66 -12.27 -0.64
N GLY A 272 1.86 -11.46 0.42
CA GLY A 272 2.47 -10.14 0.35
C GLY A 272 3.92 -10.21 -0.13
N ASN A 273 4.69 -11.18 0.40
CA ASN A 273 6.07 -11.41 -0.04
C ASN A 273 6.16 -11.73 -1.54
N ALA A 274 5.33 -12.65 -2.03
CA ALA A 274 5.26 -12.96 -3.45
C ALA A 274 4.90 -11.74 -4.29
N TYR A 275 3.89 -10.97 -3.87
CA TYR A 275 3.48 -9.76 -4.57
C TYR A 275 4.61 -8.73 -4.64
N PHE A 276 5.23 -8.36 -3.51
CA PHE A 276 6.27 -7.34 -3.49
C PHE A 276 7.56 -7.78 -4.16
N THR A 277 7.92 -9.06 -4.09
CA THR A 277 9.05 -9.62 -4.82
C THR A 277 8.81 -9.51 -6.33
N MET A 278 7.67 -9.97 -6.83
CA MET A 278 7.32 -9.82 -8.24
C MET A 278 7.24 -8.34 -8.64
N PHE A 279 6.56 -7.51 -7.86
CA PHE A 279 6.38 -6.09 -8.16
C PHE A 279 7.70 -5.32 -8.30
N ASN A 280 8.69 -5.60 -7.44
CA ASN A 280 9.97 -4.88 -7.46
C ASN A 280 11.00 -5.49 -8.40
N TRP A 281 11.01 -6.81 -8.58
CA TRP A 281 12.05 -7.51 -9.32
C TRP A 281 11.65 -7.95 -10.73
N LEU A 282 10.35 -7.98 -11.06
CA LEU A 282 9.87 -8.38 -12.38
C LEU A 282 10.49 -7.56 -13.52
N PRO A 283 10.57 -6.21 -13.44
CA PRO A 283 11.20 -5.42 -14.48
C PRO A 283 12.67 -5.82 -14.71
N SER A 284 13.44 -6.03 -13.64
CA SER A 284 14.85 -6.45 -13.72
C SER A 284 14.99 -7.85 -14.30
N TYR A 285 14.13 -8.80 -13.88
CA TYR A 285 14.13 -10.16 -14.42
C TYR A 285 13.92 -10.17 -15.93
N PHE A 286 12.89 -9.48 -16.43
CA PHE A 286 12.61 -9.45 -17.86
C PHE A 286 13.68 -8.71 -18.65
N HIS A 287 14.19 -7.61 -18.12
CA HIS A 287 15.26 -6.83 -18.77
C HIS A 287 16.53 -7.67 -18.95
N GLU A 288 16.89 -8.48 -17.94
CA GLU A 288 18.10 -9.29 -17.97
C GLU A 288 17.95 -10.58 -18.75
N THR A 289 16.81 -11.27 -18.57
CA THR A 289 16.58 -12.58 -19.21
C THR A 289 16.16 -12.45 -20.66
N PHE A 290 15.43 -11.36 -21.01
CA PHE A 290 14.90 -11.13 -22.36
C PHE A 290 15.22 -9.70 -22.83
N PRO A 291 16.49 -9.38 -23.12
CA PRO A 291 16.93 -7.99 -23.43
C PRO A 291 16.26 -7.36 -24.66
N LYS A 292 15.71 -8.18 -25.56
CA LYS A 292 14.98 -7.72 -26.77
C LYS A 292 13.50 -7.44 -26.50
N ALA A 293 13.00 -7.76 -25.32
CA ALA A 293 11.59 -7.55 -24.97
C ALA A 293 11.30 -6.07 -24.66
N GLN A 294 10.13 -5.60 -25.10
CA GLN A 294 9.71 -4.23 -24.84
C GLN A 294 9.30 -4.06 -23.38
N GLY A 295 9.91 -3.09 -22.69
CA GLY A 295 9.64 -2.79 -21.29
C GLY A 295 8.18 -2.50 -21.00
N ILE A 296 7.49 -1.80 -21.90
CA ILE A 296 6.06 -1.52 -21.74
C ILE A 296 5.22 -2.80 -21.60
N VAL A 297 5.55 -3.87 -22.31
CA VAL A 297 4.75 -5.10 -22.30
C VAL A 297 4.84 -5.79 -20.94
N TYR A 298 6.04 -6.06 -20.44
CA TYR A 298 6.21 -6.78 -19.17
C TYR A 298 5.94 -5.92 -17.93
N ASN A 299 5.96 -4.59 -18.05
CA ASN A 299 5.59 -3.70 -16.95
C ASN A 299 4.08 -3.44 -16.86
N VAL A 300 3.33 -3.64 -17.94
CA VAL A 300 1.89 -3.35 -17.99
C VAL A 300 1.04 -4.62 -17.90
N VAL A 301 1.34 -5.66 -18.71
CA VAL A 301 0.45 -6.82 -18.86
C VAL A 301 0.22 -7.59 -17.55
N PRO A 302 1.25 -7.94 -16.75
CA PRO A 302 1.03 -8.60 -15.46
C PRO A 302 0.24 -7.73 -14.48
N ASN A 303 0.49 -6.41 -14.47
CA ASN A 303 -0.22 -5.48 -13.61
C ASN A 303 -1.70 -5.31 -14.00
N LEU A 304 -2.05 -5.34 -15.29
CA LEU A 304 -3.44 -5.37 -15.73
C LEU A 304 -4.15 -6.65 -15.30
N SER A 305 -3.45 -7.78 -15.29
CA SER A 305 -4.02 -9.07 -14.86
C SER A 305 -4.46 -9.06 -13.41
N ILE A 306 -3.65 -8.53 -12.49
CA ILE A 306 -4.04 -8.40 -11.07
C ILE A 306 -5.16 -7.39 -10.87
N VAL A 307 -5.17 -6.27 -11.62
CA VAL A 307 -6.25 -5.29 -11.58
C VAL A 307 -7.58 -5.95 -11.89
N PHE A 308 -7.65 -6.64 -13.01
CA PHE A 308 -8.87 -7.31 -13.46
C PHE A 308 -9.37 -8.32 -12.43
N THR A 309 -8.49 -9.19 -11.95
CA THR A 309 -8.89 -10.24 -11.00
C THR A 309 -9.23 -9.68 -9.62
N SER A 310 -8.59 -8.60 -9.18
CA SER A 310 -8.94 -7.91 -7.93
C SER A 310 -10.36 -7.34 -7.98
N MET A 311 -10.79 -6.82 -9.12
CA MET A 311 -12.16 -6.33 -9.31
C MET A 311 -13.18 -7.48 -9.37
N VAL A 312 -12.81 -8.63 -9.92
CA VAL A 312 -13.68 -9.80 -10.06
C VAL A 312 -13.76 -10.60 -8.75
N ALA A 313 -12.73 -10.59 -7.92
CA ALA A 313 -12.63 -11.40 -6.70
C ALA A 313 -13.82 -11.26 -5.72
N PRO A 314 -14.34 -10.04 -5.42
CA PRO A 314 -15.52 -9.90 -4.56
C PRO A 314 -16.77 -10.56 -5.15
N PHE A 315 -16.95 -10.49 -6.47
CA PHE A 315 -18.08 -11.14 -7.17
C PHE A 315 -18.00 -12.65 -7.10
N LEU A 316 -16.79 -13.22 -7.28
CA LEU A 316 -16.54 -14.66 -7.14
C LEU A 316 -16.80 -15.12 -5.70
N ALA A 317 -16.35 -14.38 -4.70
CA ALA A 317 -16.61 -14.67 -3.30
C ALA A 317 -18.13 -14.64 -2.99
N THR A 318 -18.84 -13.64 -3.48
CA THR A 318 -20.31 -13.54 -3.34
C THR A 318 -21.02 -14.71 -4.03
N ARG A 319 -20.56 -15.11 -5.23
CA ARG A 319 -21.13 -16.25 -5.95
C ARG A 319 -20.94 -17.56 -5.18
N LEU A 320 -19.77 -17.76 -4.56
CA LEU A 320 -19.52 -18.92 -3.69
C LEU A 320 -20.44 -18.95 -2.48
N LEU A 321 -20.67 -17.81 -1.83
CA LEU A 321 -21.60 -17.67 -0.71
C LEU A 321 -23.03 -17.99 -1.14
N ASN A 322 -23.49 -17.44 -2.26
CA ASN A 322 -24.82 -17.68 -2.80
C ASN A 322 -25.03 -19.14 -3.24
N SER A 323 -23.95 -19.89 -3.51
CA SER A 323 -24.02 -21.35 -3.76
C SER A 323 -24.09 -22.20 -2.50
N GLY A 324 -24.34 -21.60 -1.33
CA GLY A 324 -24.49 -22.29 -0.05
C GLY A 324 -23.19 -22.63 0.68
N LYS A 325 -22.04 -22.11 0.22
CA LYS A 325 -20.77 -22.31 0.93
C LYS A 325 -20.67 -21.39 2.15
N SER A 326 -20.08 -21.88 3.24
CA SER A 326 -19.84 -21.07 4.43
C SER A 326 -18.84 -19.94 4.16
N MET A 327 -18.89 -18.86 4.95
CA MET A 327 -17.94 -17.77 4.88
C MET A 327 -16.49 -18.29 5.00
N THR A 328 -16.21 -19.15 5.97
CA THR A 328 -14.90 -19.77 6.18
C THR A 328 -14.42 -20.53 4.94
N LEU A 329 -15.27 -21.35 4.34
CA LEU A 329 -14.88 -22.13 3.15
C LEU A 329 -14.63 -21.20 1.95
N THR A 330 -15.45 -20.17 1.79
CA THR A 330 -15.26 -19.16 0.73
C THR A 330 -13.91 -18.45 0.87
N ARG A 331 -13.54 -18.00 2.09
CA ARG A 331 -12.24 -17.36 2.34
C ARG A 331 -11.07 -18.30 2.05
N LYS A 332 -11.18 -19.59 2.48
CA LYS A 332 -10.17 -20.62 2.23
C LYS A 332 -10.00 -20.95 0.75
N ILE A 333 -11.08 -21.03 -0.01
CA ILE A 333 -11.02 -21.27 -1.45
C ILE A 333 -10.33 -20.09 -2.15
N MET A 334 -10.77 -18.86 -1.89
CA MET A 334 -10.23 -17.66 -2.54
C MET A 334 -8.75 -17.49 -2.27
N GLU A 335 -8.33 -17.61 -1.01
CA GLU A 335 -6.92 -17.47 -0.64
C GLU A 335 -6.08 -18.66 -1.07
N GLY A 336 -6.62 -19.88 -0.97
CA GLY A 336 -5.95 -21.10 -1.43
C GLY A 336 -5.64 -21.05 -2.92
N VAL A 337 -6.61 -20.67 -3.76
CA VAL A 337 -6.39 -20.49 -5.21
C VAL A 337 -5.39 -19.38 -5.47
N SER A 338 -5.43 -18.28 -4.70
CA SER A 338 -4.45 -17.21 -4.81
C SER A 338 -3.04 -17.70 -4.54
N LEU A 339 -2.78 -18.30 -3.40
CA LEU A 339 -1.43 -18.69 -2.98
C LEU A 339 -0.89 -19.89 -3.78
N VAL A 340 -1.70 -20.93 -3.96
CA VAL A 340 -1.29 -22.13 -4.73
C VAL A 340 -1.09 -21.79 -6.20
N GLY A 341 -1.97 -20.96 -6.79
CA GLY A 341 -1.83 -20.51 -8.17
C GLY A 341 -0.54 -19.73 -8.40
N VAL A 342 -0.22 -18.80 -7.48
CA VAL A 342 1.07 -18.08 -7.51
C VAL A 342 2.24 -19.03 -7.39
N ALA A 343 2.20 -20.00 -6.46
CA ALA A 343 3.29 -20.95 -6.25
C ALA A 343 3.54 -21.80 -7.50
N ILE A 344 2.48 -22.36 -8.10
CA ILE A 344 2.61 -23.15 -9.33
C ILE A 344 3.24 -22.32 -10.44
N CYS A 345 2.78 -21.10 -10.66
CA CYS A 345 3.36 -20.19 -11.66
C CYS A 345 4.85 -19.95 -11.39
N LEU A 346 5.23 -19.65 -10.15
CA LEU A 346 6.63 -19.41 -9.78
C LEU A 346 7.53 -20.64 -9.93
N PHE A 347 7.00 -21.85 -9.76
CA PHE A 347 7.74 -23.10 -10.04
C PHE A 347 7.91 -23.37 -11.53
N VAL A 348 6.99 -22.88 -12.37
CA VAL A 348 7.04 -23.07 -13.83
C VAL A 348 7.97 -22.05 -14.50
N VAL A 349 8.06 -20.81 -13.98
CA VAL A 349 8.88 -19.73 -14.57
C VAL A 349 10.30 -20.17 -14.91
N PRO A 350 11.07 -20.85 -14.03
CA PRO A 350 12.45 -21.26 -14.34
C PRO A 350 12.58 -22.16 -15.57
N GLY A 351 11.52 -22.86 -15.95
CA GLY A 351 11.48 -23.71 -17.15
C GLY A 351 11.12 -22.97 -18.44
N THR A 352 10.79 -21.69 -18.38
CA THR A 352 10.43 -20.91 -19.56
C THR A 352 11.68 -20.42 -20.31
N SER A 353 11.81 -20.79 -21.57
CA SER A 353 12.97 -20.43 -22.41
C SER A 353 12.72 -19.20 -23.31
N SER A 354 11.50 -18.70 -23.37
CA SER A 354 11.12 -17.59 -24.25
C SER A 354 10.24 -16.55 -23.54
N PHE A 355 10.21 -15.35 -24.09
CA PHE A 355 9.55 -14.18 -23.47
C PHE A 355 8.04 -14.39 -23.30
N VAL A 356 7.33 -14.87 -24.32
CA VAL A 356 5.85 -14.95 -24.28
C VAL A 356 5.35 -15.94 -23.22
N PRO A 357 5.84 -17.17 -23.10
CA PRO A 357 5.49 -18.07 -22.01
C PRO A 357 5.82 -17.50 -20.63
N ALA A 358 7.00 -16.89 -20.45
CA ALA A 358 7.35 -16.24 -19.19
C ALA A 358 6.37 -15.14 -18.82
N LEU A 359 6.03 -14.25 -19.76
CA LEU A 359 5.05 -13.18 -19.58
C LEU A 359 3.68 -13.72 -19.20
N LEU A 360 3.20 -14.77 -19.88
CA LEU A 360 1.90 -15.38 -19.58
C LEU A 360 1.86 -16.02 -18.19
N VAL A 361 2.93 -16.72 -17.80
CA VAL A 361 3.03 -17.35 -16.48
C VAL A 361 3.06 -16.29 -15.37
N PHE A 362 3.82 -15.19 -15.54
CA PHE A 362 3.81 -14.09 -14.57
C PHE A 362 2.48 -13.35 -14.54
N SER A 363 1.84 -13.15 -15.68
CA SER A 363 0.51 -12.54 -15.76
C SER A 363 -0.53 -13.40 -15.04
N LEU A 364 -0.43 -14.73 -15.16
CA LEU A 364 -1.28 -15.67 -14.45
C LEU A 364 -0.98 -15.64 -12.93
N ALA A 365 0.29 -15.57 -12.53
CA ALA A 365 0.65 -15.42 -11.11
C ALA A 365 0.03 -14.17 -10.50
N MET A 366 0.13 -13.03 -11.19
CA MET A 366 -0.46 -11.76 -10.76
C MET A 366 -2.00 -11.83 -10.75
N ALA A 367 -2.61 -12.51 -11.74
CA ALA A 367 -4.05 -12.75 -11.77
C ALA A 367 -4.51 -13.59 -10.56
N CYS A 368 -3.82 -14.69 -10.26
CA CYS A 368 -4.09 -15.51 -9.08
C CYS A 368 -3.98 -14.67 -7.80
N ARG A 369 -2.96 -13.79 -7.71
CA ARG A 369 -2.78 -12.93 -6.55
C ARG A 369 -3.95 -11.95 -6.34
N GLY A 370 -4.61 -11.50 -7.40
CA GLY A 370 -5.80 -10.64 -7.31
C GLY A 370 -6.96 -11.27 -6.53
N LEU A 371 -7.08 -12.60 -6.51
CA LEU A 371 -8.13 -13.31 -5.77
C LEU A 371 -8.02 -13.17 -4.24
N HIS A 372 -6.86 -12.79 -3.72
CA HIS A 372 -6.65 -12.44 -2.31
C HIS A 372 -7.66 -11.43 -1.78
N HIS A 373 -8.16 -10.53 -2.63
CA HIS A 373 -9.17 -9.53 -2.25
C HIS A 373 -10.56 -10.13 -1.91
N GLY A 374 -10.79 -11.40 -2.22
CA GLY A 374 -11.94 -12.18 -1.72
C GLY A 374 -11.60 -13.13 -0.56
N GLY A 375 -10.32 -13.28 -0.23
CA GLY A 375 -9.77 -14.16 0.79
C GLY A 375 -9.35 -13.43 2.07
N VAL A 376 -8.07 -13.50 2.43
CA VAL A 376 -7.49 -12.97 3.67
C VAL A 376 -7.61 -11.45 3.77
N SER A 377 -7.57 -10.71 2.67
CA SER A 377 -7.70 -9.23 2.67
C SER A 377 -8.95 -8.71 3.38
N VAL A 378 -10.04 -9.49 3.41
CA VAL A 378 -11.30 -9.12 4.06
C VAL A 378 -11.49 -9.75 5.44
N ASN A 379 -10.59 -10.62 5.89
CA ASN A 379 -10.67 -11.25 7.21
C ASN A 379 -10.73 -10.26 8.40
N PRO A 380 -10.09 -9.07 8.38
CA PRO A 380 -10.27 -8.08 9.43
C PRO A 380 -11.75 -7.71 9.67
N HIS A 381 -12.57 -7.67 8.62
CA HIS A 381 -14.01 -7.44 8.74
C HIS A 381 -14.74 -8.65 9.34
N ASP A 382 -14.29 -9.87 9.01
CA ASP A 382 -14.88 -11.10 9.53
C ASP A 382 -14.52 -11.30 11.01
N PHE A 383 -13.23 -11.09 11.39
CA PHE A 383 -12.69 -11.33 12.74
C PHE A 383 -13.17 -10.35 13.78
N ALA A 384 -13.23 -9.09 13.42
CA ALA A 384 -13.42 -7.98 14.34
C ALA A 384 -14.33 -6.89 13.73
N PRO A 385 -15.63 -7.14 13.56
CA PRO A 385 -16.53 -6.19 12.91
C PRO A 385 -16.56 -4.81 13.58
N HIS A 386 -16.38 -4.77 14.92
CA HIS A 386 -16.35 -3.52 15.68
C HIS A 386 -14.96 -2.85 15.77
N HIS A 387 -13.89 -3.57 15.42
CA HIS A 387 -12.50 -3.12 15.49
C HIS A 387 -11.75 -3.33 14.16
N THR A 388 -12.46 -3.36 13.06
CA THR A 388 -11.92 -3.68 11.72
C THR A 388 -10.71 -2.83 11.35
N GLY A 389 -10.75 -1.52 11.60
CA GLY A 389 -9.66 -0.60 11.26
C GLY A 389 -8.35 -0.94 11.96
N ALA A 390 -8.41 -1.25 13.25
CA ALA A 390 -7.24 -1.62 14.04
C ALA A 390 -6.62 -2.95 13.58
N VAL A 391 -7.46 -3.97 13.33
CA VAL A 391 -7.01 -5.27 12.82
C VAL A 391 -6.47 -5.16 11.40
N PHE A 392 -7.12 -4.38 10.54
CA PHE A 392 -6.66 -4.08 9.19
C PHE A 392 -5.29 -3.39 9.20
N GLY A 393 -5.05 -2.48 10.15
CA GLY A 393 -3.76 -1.82 10.33
C GLY A 393 -2.62 -2.83 10.58
N ILE A 394 -2.84 -3.85 11.41
CA ILE A 394 -1.85 -4.91 11.63
C ILE A 394 -1.60 -5.73 10.35
N PHE A 395 -2.66 -6.10 9.64
CA PHE A 395 -2.52 -6.84 8.38
C PHE A 395 -1.76 -6.02 7.33
N ASN A 396 -2.00 -4.72 7.28
CA ASN A 396 -1.29 -3.82 6.38
C ASN A 396 0.19 -3.66 6.75
N ALA A 397 0.50 -3.58 8.05
CA ALA A 397 1.87 -3.57 8.56
C ALA A 397 2.60 -4.89 8.23
N CYS A 398 1.94 -6.04 8.41
CA CYS A 398 2.48 -7.33 7.97
C CYS A 398 2.82 -7.33 6.47
N GLY A 399 1.93 -6.76 5.64
CA GLY A 399 2.19 -6.59 4.21
C GLY A 399 3.41 -5.70 3.92
N ALA A 400 3.55 -4.58 4.61
CA ALA A 400 4.67 -3.67 4.43
C ALA A 400 6.03 -4.30 4.85
N ILE A 401 6.03 -5.09 5.93
CA ILE A 401 7.22 -5.85 6.39
C ILE A 401 7.68 -6.82 5.30
N THR A 402 6.77 -7.43 4.54
CA THR A 402 7.16 -8.34 3.45
C THR A 402 7.83 -7.61 2.29
N GLY A 403 7.41 -6.38 1.99
CA GLY A 403 8.09 -5.52 1.02
C GLY A 403 9.53 -5.21 1.43
N PHE A 404 9.77 -5.04 2.71
CA PHE A 404 11.13 -4.90 3.25
C PHE A 404 11.92 -6.21 3.16
N ILE A 405 11.48 -7.27 3.85
CA ILE A 405 12.24 -8.52 3.99
C ILE A 405 12.37 -9.22 2.65
N GLY A 406 11.28 -9.40 1.92
CA GLY A 406 11.26 -10.20 0.70
C GLY A 406 12.09 -9.60 -0.44
N VAL A 407 11.99 -8.30 -0.64
CA VAL A 407 12.74 -7.61 -1.69
C VAL A 407 14.23 -7.58 -1.37
N TYR A 408 14.59 -7.34 -0.11
CA TYR A 408 15.98 -7.37 0.36
C TYR A 408 16.60 -8.76 0.23
N VAL A 409 15.93 -9.78 0.76
CA VAL A 409 16.41 -11.18 0.72
C VAL A 409 16.54 -11.68 -0.72
N ALA A 410 15.61 -11.31 -1.61
CA ALA A 410 15.72 -11.66 -3.03
C ALA A 410 17.01 -11.10 -3.67
N GLY A 411 17.40 -9.87 -3.34
CA GLY A 411 18.66 -9.28 -3.80
C GLY A 411 19.88 -10.08 -3.34
N HIS A 412 19.93 -10.47 -2.06
CA HIS A 412 21.00 -11.30 -1.52
C HIS A 412 21.06 -12.70 -2.14
N ILE A 413 19.91 -13.33 -2.38
CA ILE A 413 19.85 -14.64 -3.05
C ILE A 413 20.43 -14.52 -4.46
N LEU A 414 20.06 -13.48 -5.21
CA LEU A 414 20.57 -13.27 -6.57
C LEU A 414 22.07 -13.05 -6.59
N ASP A 415 22.60 -12.26 -5.66
CA ASP A 415 24.02 -12.01 -5.53
C ASP A 415 24.80 -13.30 -5.18
N ALA A 416 24.33 -14.03 -4.17
CA ALA A 416 24.95 -15.29 -3.73
C ALA A 416 24.86 -16.42 -4.76
N THR A 417 23.91 -16.36 -5.72
CA THR A 417 23.65 -17.41 -6.70
C THR A 417 24.05 -17.01 -8.13
N ASN A 418 24.88 -15.99 -8.29
CA ASN A 418 25.30 -15.47 -9.60
C ASN A 418 24.10 -15.15 -10.52
N ASN A 419 23.14 -14.39 -10.00
CA ASN A 419 21.92 -13.98 -10.71
C ASN A 419 20.98 -15.13 -11.12
N ASN A 420 20.99 -16.25 -10.41
CA ASN A 420 20.04 -17.34 -10.68
C ASN A 420 18.66 -17.07 -10.10
N TRP A 421 17.78 -16.54 -10.93
CA TRP A 421 16.39 -16.21 -10.58
C TRP A 421 15.56 -17.37 -10.08
N SER A 422 15.91 -18.62 -10.45
CA SER A 422 15.16 -19.82 -10.06
C SER A 422 15.06 -19.98 -8.54
N TYR A 423 16.13 -19.64 -7.80
CA TYR A 423 16.11 -19.73 -6.34
C TYR A 423 15.11 -18.74 -5.71
N VAL A 424 15.04 -17.52 -6.21
CA VAL A 424 14.08 -16.52 -5.72
C VAL A 424 12.65 -17.01 -5.95
N PHE A 425 12.35 -17.50 -7.15
CA PHE A 425 11.00 -17.96 -7.49
C PHE A 425 10.61 -19.22 -6.72
N ILE A 426 11.51 -20.20 -6.59
CA ILE A 426 11.25 -21.45 -5.86
C ILE A 426 11.02 -21.16 -4.37
N ILE A 427 11.88 -20.38 -3.73
CA ILE A 427 11.75 -20.04 -2.31
C ILE A 427 10.44 -19.27 -2.06
N THR A 428 10.12 -18.31 -2.92
CA THR A 428 8.86 -17.56 -2.82
C THR A 428 7.64 -18.47 -3.04
N GLY A 429 7.71 -19.37 -4.00
CA GLY A 429 6.65 -20.37 -4.26
C GLY A 429 6.43 -21.30 -3.07
N VAL A 430 7.52 -21.82 -2.47
CA VAL A 430 7.44 -22.68 -1.25
C VAL A 430 6.78 -21.91 -0.10
N GLN A 431 7.13 -20.63 0.12
CA GLN A 431 6.47 -19.83 1.13
C GLN A 431 4.96 -19.68 0.87
N CYS A 432 4.53 -19.51 -0.38
CA CYS A 432 3.11 -19.45 -0.72
C CYS A 432 2.40 -20.78 -0.42
N ILE A 433 3.02 -21.94 -0.67
CA ILE A 433 2.46 -23.24 -0.29
C ILE A 433 2.30 -23.36 1.23
N ILE A 434 3.32 -22.94 2.00
CA ILE A 434 3.24 -22.93 3.47
C ILE A 434 2.06 -22.05 3.92
N GLY A 435 1.92 -20.86 3.37
CA GLY A 435 0.79 -19.96 3.65
C GLY A 435 -0.56 -20.58 3.34
N ALA A 436 -0.68 -21.24 2.18
CA ALA A 436 -1.91 -21.91 1.76
C ALA A 436 -2.29 -23.07 2.70
N VAL A 437 -1.32 -23.90 3.09
CA VAL A 437 -1.54 -25.04 4.03
C VAL A 437 -1.94 -24.53 5.41
N VAL A 438 -1.22 -23.55 5.96
CA VAL A 438 -1.51 -23.00 7.29
C VAL A 438 -2.89 -22.34 7.31
N TYR A 439 -3.22 -21.52 6.32
CA TYR A 439 -4.52 -20.88 6.23
C TYR A 439 -5.64 -21.89 5.92
N GLY A 440 -5.40 -22.84 5.06
CA GLY A 440 -6.32 -23.95 4.79
C GLY A 440 -6.68 -24.73 6.03
N ARG A 441 -5.71 -24.97 6.95
CA ARG A 441 -5.93 -25.73 8.18
C ARG A 441 -6.62 -24.90 9.28
N TYR A 442 -6.12 -23.68 9.57
CA TYR A 442 -6.48 -22.90 10.75
C TYR A 442 -7.28 -21.61 10.44
N GLY A 443 -7.37 -21.19 9.17
CA GLY A 443 -8.11 -19.99 8.78
C GLY A 443 -9.61 -20.11 9.08
N THR A 444 -10.23 -18.97 9.35
CA THR A 444 -11.70 -18.87 9.54
C THR A 444 -12.24 -17.57 8.93
N GLY A 445 -13.52 -17.54 8.64
CA GLY A 445 -14.28 -16.34 8.27
C GLY A 445 -15.34 -16.00 9.32
N THR A 446 -15.12 -16.39 10.60
CA THR A 446 -16.05 -16.12 11.69
C THR A 446 -15.51 -15.04 12.62
N LYS A 447 -16.42 -14.38 13.35
CA LYS A 447 -16.08 -13.38 14.33
C LYS A 447 -15.23 -14.00 15.46
N ILE A 448 -14.15 -13.29 15.84
CA ILE A 448 -13.26 -13.65 16.93
C ILE A 448 -13.43 -12.68 18.11
N ILE A 449 -13.57 -11.37 17.82
CA ILE A 449 -13.75 -10.29 18.80
C ILE A 449 -14.83 -9.29 18.38
#